data_9aae1d00463bc64ddfb2c5cd89f7b1c5
#
_entry.id   9aae1d00463bc64ddfb2c5cd89f7b1c5
#
_cell.length_a   1.000
_cell.length_b   1.000
_cell.length_c   1.000
_cell.angle_alpha   90.00
_cell.angle_beta   90.00
_cell.angle_gamma   90.00
#
_symmetry.space_group_name_H-M   'P 1'
#
loop_
_entity.id
_entity.type
_entity.pdbx_description
1 polymer ?
#
loop_
_entity_poly.entity_id
_entity_poly.type
_entity_poly.pdbx_seq_one_letter_code
_entity_poly.pdbx_strand_id
1 'polypeptide(L)'
;NIDSSSLNGRSRINIQFNTDIDLDDAANDIRERVARVVDNLPSESNPPQILKQAAGFTTTMWVALTSPTWDDLDLGDYAERYLIDAFSSVPNVGRILVGGLRELSVRVWIDPIKLAANNLTIQEVERALRNENLNIPAGTLEANNKDLTLNIDKSYSNIDTIKQLPLRKNKDKVVILSDVANIEFGPVSEKTLFKAQSKNALNLKTVGIGIYAKSGASTVELSNQIKAKIKELNKSLPDGLSLEIAFNRATYIGAAIEEVYKSLIIAFVLVVLIIYLFLGNLKAVIVPAVALPVSLIGSFLG
;
A
#
# COMPACT_ATOMS: atom_id res chain seq x y z
N ASN A 1 -12.12 -18.22 -13.61
CA ASN A 1 -11.27 -17.64 -14.64
C ASN A 1 -9.86 -17.48 -14.11
N ILE A 2 -8.85 -17.74 -14.95
CA ILE A 2 -7.43 -17.55 -14.58
C ILE A 2 -6.78 -16.74 -15.69
N ASP A 3 -6.13 -15.65 -15.31
CA ASP A 3 -5.26 -14.87 -16.19
C ASP A 3 -3.88 -14.67 -15.55
N SER A 4 -2.85 -14.59 -16.36
CA SER A 4 -1.50 -14.38 -15.90
C SER A 4 -0.79 -13.32 -16.72
N SER A 5 0.09 -12.57 -16.07
CA SER A 5 0.94 -11.55 -16.68
C SER A 5 2.35 -11.70 -16.14
N SER A 6 3.32 -11.86 -17.04
CA SER A 6 4.74 -11.96 -16.69
C SER A 6 5.50 -10.80 -17.31
N LEU A 7 6.19 -10.08 -16.45
CA LEU A 7 7.07 -8.95 -16.80
C LEU A 7 8.48 -9.28 -16.30
N ASN A 8 9.45 -8.48 -16.71
CA ASN A 8 10.81 -8.63 -16.21
C ASN A 8 10.83 -8.45 -14.67
N GLY A 9 11.26 -9.48 -13.96
CA GLY A 9 11.34 -9.52 -12.50
C GLY A 9 10.02 -9.67 -11.74
N ARG A 10 8.86 -9.82 -12.43
CA ARG A 10 7.55 -9.98 -11.78
C ARG A 10 6.61 -10.88 -12.58
N SER A 11 6.00 -11.83 -11.91
CA SER A 11 4.86 -12.59 -12.42
C SER A 11 3.64 -12.33 -11.53
N ARG A 12 2.46 -12.19 -12.16
CA ARG A 12 1.17 -12.04 -11.48
C ARG A 12 0.19 -13.02 -12.08
N ILE A 13 -0.48 -13.75 -11.22
CA ILE A 13 -1.56 -14.67 -11.60
C ILE A 13 -2.82 -14.20 -10.86
N ASN A 14 -3.87 -13.88 -11.62
CA ASN A 14 -5.17 -13.53 -11.06
C ASN A 14 -6.11 -14.74 -11.25
N ILE A 15 -6.70 -15.19 -10.17
CA ILE A 15 -7.66 -16.29 -10.17
C ILE A 15 -9.00 -15.74 -9.70
N GLN A 16 -9.99 -15.82 -10.57
CA GLN A 16 -11.34 -15.39 -10.26
C GLN A 16 -12.23 -16.61 -10.00
N PHE A 17 -12.75 -16.68 -8.81
CA PHE A 17 -13.70 -17.72 -8.40
C PHE A 17 -15.14 -17.27 -8.64
N ASN A 18 -16.07 -18.22 -8.66
CA ASN A 18 -17.49 -17.94 -8.64
C ASN A 18 -17.90 -17.38 -7.27
N THR A 19 -19.04 -16.71 -7.21
CA THR A 19 -19.53 -16.04 -6.01
C THR A 19 -19.98 -16.96 -4.89
N ASP A 20 -20.18 -18.22 -5.19
CA ASP A 20 -20.58 -19.31 -4.27
C ASP A 20 -19.41 -19.96 -3.53
N ILE A 21 -18.17 -19.62 -3.89
CA ILE A 21 -16.96 -20.19 -3.28
C ILE A 21 -16.46 -19.28 -2.16
N ASP A 22 -16.18 -19.89 -0.99
CA ASP A 22 -15.51 -19.20 0.10
C ASP A 22 -14.08 -18.82 -0.29
N LEU A 23 -13.76 -17.53 -0.20
CA LEU A 23 -12.45 -17.02 -0.57
C LEU A 23 -11.34 -17.47 0.42
N ASP A 24 -11.69 -17.81 1.64
CA ASP A 24 -10.72 -18.28 2.63
C ASP A 24 -10.30 -19.72 2.33
N ASP A 25 -11.24 -20.57 1.99
CA ASP A 25 -10.98 -21.95 1.57
C ASP A 25 -10.20 -21.99 0.25
N ALA A 26 -10.63 -21.18 -0.72
CA ALA A 26 -9.93 -21.05 -2.00
C ALA A 26 -8.49 -20.56 -1.83
N ALA A 27 -8.24 -19.58 -0.96
CA ALA A 27 -6.90 -19.08 -0.70
C ALA A 27 -6.01 -20.09 0.00
N ASN A 28 -6.58 -20.95 0.86
CA ASN A 28 -5.85 -22.03 1.53
C ASN A 28 -5.45 -23.11 0.52
N ASP A 29 -6.37 -23.53 -0.37
CA ASP A 29 -6.06 -24.48 -1.45
C ASP A 29 -4.95 -23.94 -2.38
N ILE A 30 -5.01 -22.65 -2.74
CA ILE A 30 -3.94 -22.04 -3.53
C ILE A 30 -2.60 -22.06 -2.78
N ARG A 31 -2.58 -21.72 -1.48
CA ARG A 31 -1.34 -21.77 -0.69
C ARG A 31 -0.72 -23.14 -0.67
N GLU A 32 -1.54 -24.17 -0.49
CA GLU A 32 -1.08 -25.55 -0.49
C GLU A 32 -0.50 -25.96 -1.87
N ARG A 33 -1.16 -25.58 -2.96
CA ARG A 33 -0.69 -25.86 -4.31
C ARG A 33 0.60 -25.11 -4.65
N VAL A 34 0.69 -23.84 -4.26
CA VAL A 34 1.89 -23.03 -4.47
C VAL A 34 3.05 -23.56 -3.66
N ALA A 35 2.82 -23.96 -2.40
CA ALA A 35 3.87 -24.54 -1.55
C ALA A 35 4.54 -25.77 -2.18
N ARG A 36 3.81 -26.58 -2.93
CA ARG A 36 4.37 -27.77 -3.62
C ARG A 36 5.32 -27.43 -4.78
N VAL A 37 5.25 -26.21 -5.32
CA VAL A 37 6.04 -25.80 -6.49
C VAL A 37 7.06 -24.70 -6.17
N VAL A 38 7.11 -24.21 -4.94
CA VAL A 38 8.04 -23.15 -4.53
C VAL A 38 9.49 -23.53 -4.82
N ASP A 39 9.87 -24.78 -4.56
CA ASP A 39 11.23 -25.26 -4.77
C ASP A 39 11.64 -25.33 -6.26
N ASN A 40 10.66 -25.24 -7.17
CA ASN A 40 10.91 -25.20 -8.62
C ASN A 40 11.12 -23.76 -9.14
N LEU A 41 10.92 -22.74 -8.29
CA LEU A 41 11.17 -21.36 -8.66
C LEU A 41 12.69 -21.07 -8.64
N PRO A 42 13.15 -20.10 -9.43
CA PRO A 42 14.54 -19.67 -9.36
C PRO A 42 14.93 -19.27 -7.93
N SER A 43 16.13 -19.66 -7.48
CA SER A 43 16.62 -19.40 -6.11
C SER A 43 16.64 -17.92 -5.71
N GLU A 44 16.65 -17.04 -6.69
CA GLU A 44 16.63 -15.57 -6.50
C GLU A 44 15.21 -14.99 -6.41
N SER A 45 14.18 -15.82 -6.56
CA SER A 45 12.78 -15.39 -6.50
C SER A 45 12.35 -15.18 -5.05
N ASN A 46 11.70 -14.06 -4.78
CA ASN A 46 11.00 -13.89 -3.51
C ASN A 46 9.84 -14.90 -3.39
N PRO A 47 9.50 -15.33 -2.18
CA PRO A 47 8.35 -16.22 -1.97
C PRO A 47 7.07 -15.63 -2.56
N PRO A 48 6.23 -16.45 -3.23
CA PRO A 48 4.95 -16.00 -3.78
C PRO A 48 4.02 -15.44 -2.70
N GLN A 49 3.43 -14.28 -2.95
CA GLN A 49 2.45 -13.67 -2.07
C GLN A 49 1.04 -13.93 -2.58
N ILE A 50 0.20 -14.53 -1.75
CA ILE A 50 -1.20 -14.79 -2.07
C ILE A 50 -2.07 -13.74 -1.40
N LEU A 51 -2.73 -12.93 -2.22
CA LEU A 51 -3.58 -11.83 -1.80
C LEU A 51 -5.03 -12.18 -2.12
N LYS A 52 -5.89 -12.20 -1.10
CA LYS A 52 -7.34 -12.32 -1.29
C LYS A 52 -7.91 -10.98 -1.70
N GLN A 53 -8.75 -10.98 -2.70
CA GLN A 53 -9.38 -9.76 -3.20
C GLN A 53 -10.83 -10.06 -3.57
N ALA A 54 -11.78 -9.47 -2.88
CA ALA A 54 -13.19 -9.58 -3.24
C ALA A 54 -13.45 -8.99 -4.63
N ALA A 55 -14.43 -9.50 -5.35
CA ALA A 55 -14.84 -8.95 -6.63
C ALA A 55 -15.22 -7.47 -6.47
N GLY A 56 -14.65 -6.62 -7.33
CA GLY A 56 -14.85 -5.16 -7.24
C GLY A 56 -14.01 -4.45 -6.18
N PHE A 57 -13.01 -5.12 -5.61
CA PHE A 57 -12.07 -4.51 -4.65
C PHE A 57 -11.30 -3.36 -5.31
N THR A 58 -11.73 -2.16 -5.01
CA THR A 58 -11.13 -0.93 -5.54
C THR A 58 -10.78 -0.01 -4.39
N THR A 59 -9.82 0.87 -4.64
CA THR A 59 -9.43 1.87 -3.63
C THR A 59 -10.63 2.71 -3.22
N THR A 60 -10.89 2.74 -1.92
CA THR A 60 -11.96 3.57 -1.33
C THR A 60 -11.59 5.04 -1.35
N MET A 61 -10.32 5.32 -0.99
CA MET A 61 -9.79 6.68 -0.91
C MET A 61 -8.31 6.69 -1.22
N TRP A 62 -7.86 7.71 -1.94
CA TRP A 62 -6.46 8.10 -2.02
C TRP A 62 -6.24 9.34 -1.18
N VAL A 63 -5.33 9.25 -0.24
CA VAL A 63 -4.84 10.38 0.56
C VAL A 63 -3.45 10.73 0.04
N ALA A 64 -3.22 12.00 -0.23
CA ALA A 64 -1.94 12.52 -0.66
C ALA A 64 -1.20 13.09 0.56
N LEU A 65 -0.02 12.58 0.84
CA LEU A 65 0.95 13.23 1.71
C LEU A 65 1.78 14.17 0.85
N THR A 66 1.77 15.46 1.17
CA THR A 66 2.43 16.49 0.36
C THR A 66 3.39 17.31 1.20
N SER A 67 4.47 17.78 0.57
CA SER A 67 5.41 18.71 1.17
C SER A 67 6.04 19.64 0.14
N PRO A 68 6.28 20.90 0.49
CA PRO A 68 7.10 21.82 -0.28
C PRO A 68 8.61 21.65 -0.03
N THR A 69 9.01 21.06 1.11
CA THR A 69 10.39 21.05 1.60
C THR A 69 11.00 19.64 1.65
N TRP A 70 10.21 18.61 1.94
CA TRP A 70 10.69 17.22 2.02
C TRP A 70 10.87 16.63 0.63
N ASP A 71 11.80 15.70 0.48
CA ASP A 71 11.95 15.00 -0.77
C ASP A 71 11.03 13.76 -0.87
N ASP A 72 11.01 13.11 -2.03
CA ASP A 72 10.13 11.96 -2.29
C ASP A 72 10.54 10.73 -1.45
N LEU A 73 11.82 10.62 -1.07
CA LEU A 73 12.32 9.50 -0.25
C LEU A 73 11.89 9.67 1.20
N ASP A 74 12.07 10.88 1.75
CA ASP A 74 11.67 11.20 3.12
C ASP A 74 10.16 11.10 3.31
N LEU A 75 9.37 11.57 2.30
CA LEU A 75 7.92 11.43 2.31
C LEU A 75 7.48 9.96 2.28
N GLY A 76 8.17 9.14 1.48
CA GLY A 76 7.91 7.69 1.40
C GLY A 76 8.20 6.99 2.71
N ASP A 77 9.36 7.23 3.31
CA ASP A 77 9.78 6.65 4.58
C ASP A 77 8.82 7.06 5.71
N TYR A 78 8.44 8.33 5.77
CA TYR A 78 7.46 8.81 6.75
C TYR A 78 6.09 8.16 6.58
N ALA A 79 5.61 8.04 5.34
CA ALA A 79 4.34 7.39 5.06
C ALA A 79 4.35 5.92 5.49
N GLU A 80 5.43 5.21 5.20
CA GLU A 80 5.58 3.78 5.51
C GLU A 80 5.67 3.53 7.01
N ARG A 81 6.47 4.29 7.74
CA ARG A 81 6.72 4.07 9.18
C ARG A 81 5.57 4.54 10.07
N TYR A 82 4.91 5.64 9.72
CA TYR A 82 3.95 6.27 10.63
C TYR A 82 2.52 6.27 10.12
N LEU A 83 2.31 6.52 8.83
CA LEU A 83 0.95 6.70 8.31
C LEU A 83 0.26 5.38 7.99
N ILE A 84 1.00 4.35 7.58
CA ILE A 84 0.42 3.00 7.39
C ILE A 84 -0.20 2.52 8.69
N ASP A 85 0.53 2.58 9.80
CA ASP A 85 0.04 2.12 11.10
C ASP A 85 -1.12 2.98 11.60
N ALA A 86 -0.99 4.31 11.46
CA ALA A 86 -2.04 5.25 11.86
C ALA A 86 -3.36 5.02 11.12
N PHE A 87 -3.34 4.74 9.81
CA PHE A 87 -4.55 4.44 9.05
C PHE A 87 -5.01 2.98 9.22
N SER A 88 -4.11 2.03 9.45
CA SER A 88 -4.45 0.62 9.71
C SER A 88 -5.23 0.46 11.01
N SER A 89 -5.05 1.36 11.98
CA SER A 89 -5.81 1.37 13.23
C SER A 89 -7.27 1.79 13.08
N VAL A 90 -7.65 2.37 11.93
CA VAL A 90 -9.03 2.78 11.68
C VAL A 90 -9.90 1.55 11.40
N PRO A 91 -11.07 1.41 12.07
CA PRO A 91 -11.98 0.31 11.83
C PRO A 91 -12.37 0.20 10.34
N ASN A 92 -12.60 -1.02 9.88
CA ASN A 92 -12.99 -1.32 8.49
C ASN A 92 -11.93 -1.05 7.41
N VAL A 93 -10.72 -0.62 7.76
CA VAL A 93 -9.58 -0.62 6.83
C VAL A 93 -9.13 -2.05 6.61
N GLY A 94 -9.14 -2.50 5.36
CA GLY A 94 -8.71 -3.85 4.98
C GLY A 94 -7.26 -3.90 4.51
N ARG A 95 -6.83 -2.90 3.75
CA ARG A 95 -5.48 -2.81 3.20
C ARG A 95 -5.09 -1.35 2.97
N ILE A 96 -3.81 -1.08 3.12
CA ILE A 96 -3.18 0.18 2.72
C ILE A 96 -2.11 -0.10 1.67
N LEU A 97 -2.02 0.76 0.68
CA LEU A 97 -0.99 0.75 -0.36
C LEU A 97 -0.36 2.12 -0.43
N VAL A 98 0.97 2.17 -0.40
CA VAL A 98 1.70 3.42 -0.65
C VAL A 98 2.02 3.51 -2.13
N GLY A 99 1.47 4.50 -2.81
CA GLY A 99 1.72 4.80 -4.22
C GLY A 99 2.75 5.90 -4.37
N GLY A 100 3.68 5.71 -5.29
CA GLY A 100 4.81 6.63 -5.46
C GLY A 100 5.92 6.40 -4.46
N LEU A 101 5.85 5.34 -3.67
CA LEU A 101 6.91 4.96 -2.75
C LEU A 101 8.22 4.76 -3.51
N ARG A 102 9.22 5.47 -3.08
CA ARG A 102 10.59 5.30 -3.52
C ARG A 102 11.39 4.76 -2.35
N GLU A 103 11.57 3.45 -2.31
CA GLU A 103 12.39 2.82 -1.29
C GLU A 103 13.83 3.32 -1.41
N LEU A 104 14.40 3.72 -0.28
CA LEU A 104 15.78 4.14 -0.20
C LEU A 104 16.70 2.93 -0.45
N SER A 105 17.64 3.08 -1.35
CA SER A 105 18.67 2.08 -1.64
C SER A 105 20.04 2.72 -1.77
N VAL A 106 21.05 1.90 -1.60
CA VAL A 106 22.41 2.28 -1.96
C VAL A 106 22.65 1.93 -3.43
N ARG A 107 22.93 2.94 -4.24
CA ARG A 107 23.26 2.78 -5.66
C ARG A 107 24.76 2.73 -5.82
N VAL A 108 25.24 1.70 -6.47
CA VAL A 108 26.65 1.49 -6.78
C VAL A 108 26.85 1.60 -8.29
N TRP A 109 27.33 2.75 -8.74
CA TRP A 109 27.62 3.01 -10.16
C TRP A 109 29.04 2.58 -10.48
N ILE A 110 29.19 1.40 -11.06
CA ILE A 110 30.51 0.82 -11.39
C ILE A 110 31.05 1.52 -12.62
N ASP A 111 32.32 1.97 -12.53
CA ASP A 111 33.07 2.51 -13.65
C ASP A 111 33.84 1.36 -14.35
N PRO A 112 33.45 1.00 -15.60
CA PRO A 112 34.06 -0.13 -16.29
C PRO A 112 35.58 0.04 -16.53
N ILE A 113 36.02 1.29 -16.72
CA ILE A 113 37.46 1.59 -16.99
C ILE A 113 38.27 1.37 -15.72
N LYS A 114 37.80 1.90 -14.59
CA LYS A 114 38.44 1.71 -13.30
C LYS A 114 38.41 0.25 -12.84
N LEU A 115 37.31 -0.46 -13.14
CA LEU A 115 37.20 -1.89 -12.83
C LEU A 115 38.24 -2.69 -13.60
N ALA A 116 38.37 -2.47 -14.91
CA ALA A 116 39.34 -3.13 -15.75
C ALA A 116 40.79 -2.77 -15.35
N ALA A 117 41.08 -1.50 -15.02
CA ALA A 117 42.38 -1.05 -14.56
C ALA A 117 42.84 -1.74 -13.26
N ASN A 118 41.92 -2.16 -12.41
CA ASN A 118 42.21 -2.92 -11.20
C ASN A 118 42.08 -4.45 -11.40
N ASN A 119 41.90 -4.93 -12.64
CA ASN A 119 41.71 -6.34 -13.00
C ASN A 119 40.57 -7.00 -12.22
N LEU A 120 39.47 -6.29 -11.98
CA LEU A 120 38.29 -6.76 -11.30
C LEU A 120 37.15 -7.03 -12.29
N THR A 121 36.29 -7.98 -11.94
CA THR A 121 35.07 -8.30 -12.66
C THR A 121 33.83 -7.80 -11.89
N ILE A 122 32.71 -7.60 -12.59
CA ILE A 122 31.43 -7.23 -11.96
C ILE A 122 31.01 -8.28 -10.94
N GLN A 123 31.25 -9.57 -11.24
CA GLN A 123 30.89 -10.69 -10.36
C GLN A 123 31.69 -10.66 -9.04
N GLU A 124 32.91 -10.18 -9.05
CA GLU A 124 33.70 -10.02 -7.82
C GLU A 124 33.15 -8.90 -6.95
N VAL A 125 32.71 -7.78 -7.56
CA VAL A 125 32.05 -6.69 -6.84
C VAL A 125 30.74 -7.17 -6.25
N GLU A 126 29.88 -7.85 -7.03
CA GLU A 126 28.62 -8.41 -6.59
C GLU A 126 28.80 -9.38 -5.41
N ARG A 127 29.79 -10.30 -5.54
CA ARG A 127 30.10 -11.27 -4.48
C ARG A 127 30.56 -10.58 -3.21
N ALA A 128 31.39 -9.54 -3.32
CA ALA A 128 31.84 -8.78 -2.17
C ALA A 128 30.69 -8.08 -1.46
N LEU A 129 29.78 -7.45 -2.22
CA LEU A 129 28.58 -6.81 -1.67
C LEU A 129 27.65 -7.82 -0.98
N ARG A 130 27.43 -9.00 -1.58
CA ARG A 130 26.60 -10.06 -1.00
C ARG A 130 27.21 -10.64 0.28
N ASN A 131 28.51 -10.91 0.29
CA ASN A 131 29.18 -11.57 1.41
C ASN A 131 29.35 -10.66 2.63
N GLU A 132 29.40 -9.37 2.45
CA GLU A 132 29.61 -8.42 3.53
C GLU A 132 28.28 -7.88 4.13
N ASN A 133 27.16 -7.99 3.41
CA ASN A 133 25.86 -7.60 3.94
C ASN A 133 25.14 -8.79 4.60
N LEU A 134 25.78 -9.36 5.63
CA LEU A 134 25.26 -10.52 6.35
C LEU A 134 25.11 -10.19 7.83
N ASN A 135 23.93 -10.45 8.37
CA ASN A 135 23.67 -10.51 9.81
C ASN A 135 23.69 -11.99 10.21
N ILE A 136 24.83 -12.43 10.77
CA ILE A 136 25.01 -13.84 11.15
C ILE A 136 25.04 -13.95 12.67
N PRO A 137 24.17 -14.79 13.28
CA PRO A 137 24.31 -15.10 14.68
C PRO A 137 25.65 -15.82 14.92
N ALA A 138 26.51 -15.23 15.74
CA ALA A 138 27.86 -15.73 16.01
C ALA A 138 27.88 -16.77 17.13
N GLY A 139 26.73 -17.14 17.67
CA GLY A 139 26.59 -18.08 18.78
C GLY A 139 26.22 -17.40 20.11
N THR A 140 26.19 -18.19 21.16
CA THR A 140 25.90 -17.73 22.52
C THR A 140 27.14 -17.83 23.39
N LEU A 141 27.45 -16.78 24.14
CA LEU A 141 28.43 -16.83 25.22
C LEU A 141 27.69 -17.19 26.52
N GLU A 142 27.99 -18.37 27.02
CA GLU A 142 27.56 -18.81 28.37
C GLU A 142 28.44 -18.12 29.42
N ALA A 143 27.89 -17.13 30.11
CA ALA A 143 28.54 -16.51 31.25
C ALA A 143 27.63 -16.64 32.47
N ASN A 144 28.19 -17.10 33.61
CA ASN A 144 27.55 -17.28 34.92
C ASN A 144 26.15 -16.68 35.03
N ASN A 145 25.11 -17.47 34.74
CA ASN A 145 23.67 -17.16 34.85
C ASN A 145 23.06 -16.26 33.76
N LYS A 146 23.73 -15.98 32.67
CA LYS A 146 23.13 -15.26 31.47
C LYS A 146 23.74 -15.77 30.19
N ASP A 147 22.89 -16.16 29.25
CA ASP A 147 23.29 -16.45 27.88
C ASP A 147 23.25 -15.14 27.08
N LEU A 148 24.40 -14.71 26.60
CA LEU A 148 24.52 -13.55 25.72
C LEU A 148 24.61 -14.03 24.27
N THR A 149 23.56 -13.78 23.50
CA THR A 149 23.58 -14.03 22.06
C THR A 149 24.47 -13.00 21.38
N LEU A 150 25.56 -13.47 20.75
CA LEU A 150 26.43 -12.64 19.94
C LEU A 150 25.90 -12.61 18.51
N ASN A 151 25.50 -11.43 18.04
CA ASN A 151 25.21 -11.18 16.64
C ASN A 151 26.36 -10.40 16.03
N ILE A 152 26.91 -10.90 14.94
CA ILE A 152 27.80 -10.12 14.08
C ILE A 152 26.90 -9.38 13.11
N ASP A 153 26.62 -8.12 13.41
CA ASP A 153 25.90 -7.22 12.51
C ASP A 153 26.92 -6.57 11.57
N LYS A 154 26.95 -7.06 10.34
CA LYS A 154 27.70 -6.47 9.23
C LYS A 154 26.80 -5.63 8.33
N SER A 155 25.60 -5.26 8.79
CA SER A 155 24.72 -4.40 8.01
C SER A 155 25.33 -3.00 7.88
N TYR A 156 25.44 -2.54 6.66
CA TYR A 156 25.99 -1.21 6.38
C TYR A 156 24.90 -0.15 6.56
N SER A 157 24.87 0.46 7.72
CA SER A 157 24.00 1.60 8.04
C SER A 157 24.53 2.95 7.53
N ASN A 158 25.81 2.98 7.10
CA ASN A 158 26.47 4.20 6.65
C ASN A 158 27.13 3.99 5.27
N ILE A 159 26.91 4.95 4.36
CA ILE A 159 27.47 4.94 3.00
C ILE A 159 29.01 4.92 2.99
N ASP A 160 29.62 5.56 3.98
CA ASP A 160 31.10 5.63 4.06
C ASP A 160 31.72 4.27 4.40
N THR A 161 30.99 3.45 5.14
CA THR A 161 31.41 2.07 5.40
C THR A 161 31.37 1.23 4.11
N ILE A 162 30.30 1.42 3.31
CA ILE A 162 30.15 0.74 2.02
C ILE A 162 31.25 1.17 1.04
N LYS A 163 31.60 2.45 1.00
CA LYS A 163 32.71 2.96 0.16
C LYS A 163 34.03 2.30 0.45
N GLN A 164 34.27 1.92 1.71
CA GLN A 164 35.51 1.28 2.17
C GLN A 164 35.51 -0.26 2.03
N LEU A 165 34.45 -0.83 1.42
CA LEU A 165 34.35 -2.27 1.22
C LEU A 165 35.55 -2.81 0.43
N PRO A 166 36.35 -3.76 0.97
CA PRO A 166 37.49 -4.33 0.27
C PRO A 166 37.02 -5.33 -0.79
N LEU A 167 37.34 -5.07 -2.05
CA LEU A 167 37.03 -5.95 -3.19
C LEU A 167 38.10 -7.00 -3.41
N ARG A 168 39.36 -6.58 -3.33
CA ARG A 168 40.50 -7.46 -3.49
C ARG A 168 41.65 -7.00 -2.61
N LYS A 169 42.30 -7.96 -1.95
CA LYS A 169 43.49 -7.72 -1.17
C LYS A 169 44.71 -8.37 -1.88
N ASN A 170 45.59 -7.58 -2.47
CA ASN A 170 46.86 -8.00 -2.97
C ASN A 170 47.94 -7.70 -1.92
N LYS A 171 49.14 -8.30 -2.06
CA LYS A 171 50.23 -8.16 -1.08
C LYS A 171 50.58 -6.70 -0.76
N ASP A 172 50.42 -5.80 -1.74
CA ASP A 172 50.85 -4.39 -1.63
C ASP A 172 49.72 -3.36 -1.72
N LYS A 173 48.48 -3.78 -2.08
CA LYS A 173 47.36 -2.85 -2.24
C LYS A 173 46.03 -3.51 -1.95
N VAL A 174 45.18 -2.82 -1.18
CA VAL A 174 43.78 -3.17 -1.02
C VAL A 174 42.96 -2.29 -1.98
N VAL A 175 42.21 -2.89 -2.88
CA VAL A 175 41.26 -2.18 -3.75
C VAL A 175 39.91 -2.14 -3.04
N ILE A 176 39.40 -0.96 -2.80
CA ILE A 176 38.10 -0.72 -2.14
C ILE A 176 37.02 -0.33 -3.17
N LEU A 177 35.77 -0.43 -2.77
CA LEU A 177 34.65 -0.19 -3.68
C LEU A 177 34.63 1.22 -4.28
N SER A 178 35.04 2.23 -3.51
CA SER A 178 35.11 3.62 -4.00
C SER A 178 36.22 3.84 -5.06
N ASP A 179 37.18 2.93 -5.20
CA ASP A 179 38.20 3.02 -6.26
C ASP A 179 37.63 2.73 -7.65
N VAL A 180 36.56 1.92 -7.71
CA VAL A 180 35.96 1.40 -8.96
C VAL A 180 34.52 1.80 -9.19
N ALA A 181 33.86 2.42 -8.19
CA ALA A 181 32.45 2.80 -8.27
C ALA A 181 32.17 4.14 -7.58
N ASN A 182 31.11 4.83 -8.04
CA ASN A 182 30.48 5.91 -7.29
C ASN A 182 29.31 5.34 -6.48
N ILE A 183 29.25 5.67 -5.18
CA ILE A 183 28.24 5.16 -4.26
C ILE A 183 27.43 6.33 -3.72
N GLU A 184 26.11 6.23 -3.87
CA GLU A 184 25.17 7.25 -3.43
C GLU A 184 23.87 6.62 -2.89
N PHE A 185 23.15 7.35 -2.04
CA PHE A 185 21.77 7.01 -1.71
C PHE A 185 20.86 7.45 -2.85
N GLY A 186 19.90 6.60 -3.19
CA GLY A 186 18.91 6.91 -4.20
C GLY A 186 17.73 5.95 -4.15
N PRO A 187 16.69 6.20 -4.94
CA PRO A 187 15.53 5.31 -4.99
C PRO A 187 15.88 3.98 -5.68
N VAL A 188 15.29 2.88 -5.23
CA VAL A 188 15.37 1.57 -5.91
C VAL A 188 14.93 1.70 -7.37
N SER A 189 13.89 2.51 -7.63
CA SER A 189 13.39 2.78 -8.97
C SER A 189 13.00 4.24 -9.14
N GLU A 190 13.48 4.85 -10.22
CA GLU A 190 13.08 6.22 -10.63
C GLU A 190 11.74 6.25 -11.39
N LYS A 191 11.25 5.07 -11.79
CA LYS A 191 10.04 4.94 -12.63
C LYS A 191 8.75 5.05 -11.82
N THR A 192 8.82 4.99 -10.50
CA THR A 192 7.65 5.06 -9.64
C THR A 192 7.37 6.52 -9.29
N LEU A 193 6.20 7.02 -9.67
CA LEU A 193 5.79 8.39 -9.43
C LEU A 193 4.30 8.43 -9.11
N PHE A 194 3.94 9.09 -8.02
CA PHE A 194 2.57 9.46 -7.71
C PHE A 194 2.40 10.97 -7.88
N LYS A 195 1.38 11.37 -8.63
CA LYS A 195 1.03 12.78 -8.79
C LYS A 195 -0.41 12.98 -8.36
N ALA A 196 -0.63 13.89 -7.43
CA ALA A 196 -1.95 14.36 -7.07
C ALA A 196 -2.00 15.87 -7.32
N GLN A 197 -3.11 16.34 -7.88
CA GLN A 197 -3.35 17.76 -8.05
C GLN A 197 -4.21 18.25 -6.87
N SER A 198 -3.64 19.13 -6.05
CA SER A 198 -4.40 19.87 -5.04
C SER A 198 -4.79 21.24 -5.59
N LYS A 199 -5.91 21.78 -5.09
CA LYS A 199 -6.36 23.14 -5.45
C LYS A 199 -5.35 24.21 -5.07
N ASN A 200 -4.51 23.93 -4.07
CA ASN A 200 -3.62 24.92 -3.44
C ASN A 200 -2.13 24.71 -3.76
N ALA A 201 -1.77 23.69 -4.54
CA ALA A 201 -0.38 23.30 -4.69
C ALA A 201 -0.09 22.72 -6.08
N LEU A 202 0.48 23.55 -6.93
CA LEU A 202 1.16 23.16 -8.17
C LEU A 202 2.61 22.78 -7.80
N ASN A 203 3.08 21.59 -8.23
CA ASN A 203 4.45 21.10 -8.06
C ASN A 203 4.91 20.66 -6.66
N LEU A 204 4.01 20.26 -5.78
CA LEU A 204 4.45 19.61 -4.53
C LEU A 204 4.90 18.18 -4.79
N LYS A 205 5.95 17.77 -4.08
CA LYS A 205 6.31 16.36 -3.95
C LYS A 205 5.22 15.64 -3.20
N THR A 206 4.84 14.47 -3.68
CA THR A 206 3.62 13.81 -3.23
C THR A 206 3.79 12.30 -3.18
N VAL A 207 3.38 11.72 -2.07
CA VAL A 207 3.22 10.27 -1.91
C VAL A 207 1.75 9.97 -1.67
N GLY A 208 1.22 8.96 -2.36
CA GLY A 208 -0.18 8.55 -2.27
C GLY A 208 -0.38 7.41 -1.28
N ILE A 209 -1.39 7.52 -0.43
CA ILE A 209 -1.81 6.46 0.47
C ILE A 209 -3.17 5.97 0.01
N GLY A 210 -3.20 4.79 -0.61
CA GLY A 210 -4.40 4.13 -1.09
C GLY A 210 -5.02 3.28 0.02
N ILE A 211 -6.23 3.61 0.42
CA ILE A 211 -6.97 2.94 1.49
C ILE A 211 -8.08 2.10 0.89
N TYR A 212 -8.13 0.84 1.29
CA TYR A 212 -9.10 -0.16 0.84
C TYR A 212 -9.96 -0.59 2.02
N ALA A 213 -11.26 -0.71 1.78
CA ALA A 213 -12.19 -1.22 2.78
C ALA A 213 -12.03 -2.73 2.99
N LYS A 214 -12.34 -3.25 4.17
CA LYS A 214 -12.59 -4.68 4.36
C LYS A 214 -13.77 -5.13 3.52
N SER A 215 -13.81 -6.40 3.16
CA SER A 215 -14.97 -7.01 2.49
C SER A 215 -16.22 -6.80 3.34
N GLY A 216 -17.32 -6.38 2.71
CA GLY A 216 -18.59 -6.11 3.39
C GLY A 216 -18.67 -4.79 4.18
N ALA A 217 -17.59 -4.05 4.31
CA ALA A 217 -17.61 -2.78 5.03
C ALA A 217 -18.23 -1.64 4.19
N SER A 218 -18.93 -0.73 4.87
CA SER A 218 -19.49 0.47 4.24
C SER A 218 -18.40 1.43 3.79
N THR A 219 -18.32 1.66 2.49
CA THR A 219 -17.37 2.62 1.88
C THR A 219 -17.60 4.05 2.38
N VAL A 220 -18.87 4.44 2.62
CA VAL A 220 -19.22 5.79 3.09
C VAL A 220 -18.79 5.99 4.53
N GLU A 221 -19.06 4.99 5.38
CA GLU A 221 -18.67 5.04 6.80
C GLU A 221 -17.14 5.08 6.94
N LEU A 222 -16.42 4.18 6.25
CA LEU A 222 -14.95 4.19 6.23
C LEU A 222 -14.41 5.55 5.77
N SER A 223 -14.99 6.14 4.72
CA SER A 223 -14.57 7.45 4.26
C SER A 223 -14.70 8.53 5.34
N ASN A 224 -15.78 8.50 6.13
CA ASN A 224 -15.97 9.46 7.21
C ASN A 224 -14.96 9.25 8.34
N GLN A 225 -14.67 8.00 8.70
CA GLN A 225 -13.65 7.65 9.69
C GLN A 225 -12.25 8.13 9.25
N ILE A 226 -11.89 7.89 7.98
CA ILE A 226 -10.60 8.34 7.42
C ILE A 226 -10.52 9.87 7.38
N LYS A 227 -11.59 10.59 7.02
CA LYS A 227 -11.62 12.06 7.06
C LYS A 227 -11.37 12.60 8.47
N ALA A 228 -11.98 11.97 9.48
CA ALA A 228 -11.74 12.33 10.88
C ALA A 228 -10.28 12.08 11.28
N LYS A 229 -9.72 10.92 10.87
CA LYS A 229 -8.32 10.58 11.14
C LYS A 229 -7.33 11.53 10.46
N ILE A 230 -7.58 11.91 9.21
CA ILE A 230 -6.77 12.93 8.49
C ILE A 230 -6.77 14.25 9.26
N LYS A 231 -7.94 14.68 9.75
CA LYS A 231 -8.06 15.92 10.52
C LYS A 231 -7.30 15.86 11.86
N GLU A 232 -7.28 14.69 12.49
CA GLU A 232 -6.49 14.43 13.71
C GLU A 232 -4.99 14.46 13.39
N LEU A 233 -4.55 13.67 12.40
CA LEU A 233 -3.15 13.56 12.01
C LEU A 233 -2.55 14.89 11.56
N ASN A 234 -3.28 15.68 10.78
CA ASN A 234 -2.80 17.02 10.33
C ASN A 234 -2.46 17.97 11.49
N LYS A 235 -2.93 17.71 12.71
CA LYS A 235 -2.57 18.51 13.89
C LYS A 235 -1.23 18.10 14.51
N SER A 236 -0.78 16.88 14.24
CA SER A 236 0.42 16.27 14.81
C SER A 236 1.52 15.99 13.80
N LEU A 237 1.27 16.31 12.52
CA LEU A 237 2.30 16.17 11.48
C LEU A 237 3.48 17.11 11.74
N PRO A 238 4.70 16.71 11.38
CA PRO A 238 5.85 17.60 11.31
C PRO A 238 5.59 18.81 10.41
N ASP A 239 6.28 19.92 10.71
CA ASP A 239 6.18 21.14 9.91
C ASP A 239 6.50 20.89 8.44
N GLY A 240 5.69 21.45 7.55
CA GLY A 240 5.84 21.30 6.11
C GLY A 240 5.19 20.07 5.53
N LEU A 241 4.58 19.19 6.32
CA LEU A 241 3.78 18.07 5.84
C LEU A 241 2.28 18.38 5.89
N SER A 242 1.54 17.90 4.89
CA SER A 242 0.08 17.93 4.91
C SER A 242 -0.55 16.70 4.27
N LEU A 243 -1.68 16.27 4.84
CA LEU A 243 -2.51 15.19 4.30
C LEU A 243 -3.74 15.80 3.64
N GLU A 244 -3.95 15.49 2.37
CA GLU A 244 -5.10 15.92 1.59
C GLU A 244 -5.78 14.73 0.91
N ILE A 245 -7.08 14.84 0.67
CA ILE A 245 -7.82 13.80 -0.04
C ILE A 245 -7.67 14.02 -1.53
N ALA A 246 -6.93 13.16 -2.20
CA ALA A 246 -6.74 13.18 -3.64
C ALA A 246 -7.93 12.58 -4.41
N PHE A 247 -8.50 11.50 -3.87
CA PHE A 247 -9.67 10.83 -4.45
C PHE A 247 -10.51 10.19 -3.36
N ASN A 248 -11.83 10.28 -3.47
CA ASN A 248 -12.76 9.66 -2.54
C ASN A 248 -13.97 9.07 -3.29
N ARG A 249 -14.01 7.74 -3.37
CA ARG A 249 -15.11 7.02 -4.01
C ARG A 249 -16.45 7.19 -3.28
N ALA A 250 -16.41 7.32 -1.95
CA ALA A 250 -17.61 7.48 -1.14
C ALA A 250 -18.40 8.75 -1.48
N THR A 251 -17.76 9.77 -2.06
CA THR A 251 -18.45 10.98 -2.51
C THR A 251 -19.49 10.67 -3.60
N TYR A 252 -19.13 9.83 -4.56
CA TYR A 252 -20.02 9.41 -5.63
C TYR A 252 -21.15 8.49 -5.11
N ILE A 253 -20.79 7.54 -4.24
CA ILE A 253 -21.75 6.62 -3.63
C ILE A 253 -22.74 7.39 -2.75
N GLY A 254 -22.25 8.31 -1.92
CA GLY A 254 -23.09 9.15 -1.06
C GLY A 254 -24.06 10.03 -1.85
N ALA A 255 -23.58 10.67 -2.93
CA ALA A 255 -24.44 11.44 -3.82
C ALA A 255 -25.53 10.60 -4.49
N ALA A 256 -25.17 9.39 -4.95
CA ALA A 256 -26.15 8.47 -5.54
C ALA A 256 -27.23 8.04 -4.52
N ILE A 257 -26.84 7.73 -3.28
CA ILE A 257 -27.75 7.38 -2.20
C ILE A 257 -28.67 8.56 -1.88
N GLU A 258 -28.13 9.78 -1.78
CA GLU A 258 -28.92 10.98 -1.52
C GLU A 258 -29.97 11.22 -2.62
N GLU A 259 -29.59 11.02 -3.89
CA GLU A 259 -30.51 11.18 -5.02
C GLU A 259 -31.64 10.14 -5.00
N VAL A 260 -31.33 8.88 -4.62
CA VAL A 260 -32.36 7.85 -4.41
C VAL A 260 -33.32 8.26 -3.31
N TYR A 261 -32.85 8.75 -2.17
CA TYR A 261 -33.71 9.22 -1.09
C TYR A 261 -34.59 10.41 -1.52
N LYS A 262 -34.02 11.38 -2.24
CA LYS A 262 -34.81 12.51 -2.78
C LYS A 262 -35.90 12.03 -3.73
N SER A 263 -35.55 11.15 -4.66
CA SER A 263 -36.52 10.58 -5.61
C SER A 263 -37.64 9.81 -4.93
N LEU A 264 -37.31 9.02 -3.89
CA LEU A 264 -38.31 8.30 -3.08
C LEU A 264 -39.25 9.26 -2.36
N ILE A 265 -38.75 10.33 -1.75
CA ILE A 265 -39.56 11.34 -1.06
C ILE A 265 -40.46 12.05 -2.05
N ILE A 266 -39.94 12.46 -3.22
CA ILE A 266 -40.74 13.11 -4.27
C ILE A 266 -41.83 12.17 -4.76
N ALA A 267 -41.50 10.91 -5.06
CA ALA A 267 -42.47 9.91 -5.50
C ALA A 267 -43.57 9.68 -4.43
N PHE A 268 -43.19 9.56 -3.16
CA PHE A 268 -44.09 9.41 -2.03
C PHE A 268 -45.09 10.59 -1.95
N VAL A 269 -44.55 11.83 -1.98
CA VAL A 269 -45.39 13.04 -1.93
C VAL A 269 -46.38 13.09 -3.10
N LEU A 270 -45.89 12.77 -4.33
CA LEU A 270 -46.75 12.75 -5.52
C LEU A 270 -47.87 11.70 -5.43
N VAL A 271 -47.52 10.48 -4.96
CA VAL A 271 -48.55 9.42 -4.79
C VAL A 271 -49.60 9.83 -3.75
N VAL A 272 -49.17 10.36 -2.60
CA VAL A 272 -50.08 10.85 -1.56
C VAL A 272 -50.97 11.99 -2.09
N LEU A 273 -50.40 12.93 -2.87
CA LEU A 273 -51.13 14.03 -3.50
C LEU A 273 -52.19 13.52 -4.48
N ILE A 274 -51.84 12.57 -5.35
CA ILE A 274 -52.76 11.97 -6.33
C ILE A 274 -53.90 11.27 -5.60
N ILE A 275 -53.61 10.46 -4.58
CA ILE A 275 -54.62 9.78 -3.77
C ILE A 275 -55.57 10.80 -3.11
N TYR A 276 -55.03 11.89 -2.58
CA TYR A 276 -55.80 12.96 -1.99
C TYR A 276 -56.77 13.62 -3.01
N LEU A 277 -56.26 13.93 -4.20
CA LEU A 277 -57.07 14.53 -5.28
C LEU A 277 -58.22 13.63 -5.72
N PHE A 278 -58.02 12.32 -5.76
CA PHE A 278 -59.08 11.37 -6.16
C PHE A 278 -60.05 11.04 -5.04
N LEU A 279 -59.61 10.92 -3.79
CA LEU A 279 -60.50 10.56 -2.67
C LEU A 279 -61.21 11.76 -2.03
N GLY A 280 -60.67 12.97 -2.18
CA GLY A 280 -61.22 14.20 -1.61
C GLY A 280 -61.35 14.22 -0.08
N ASN A 281 -60.79 13.22 0.61
CA ASN A 281 -60.92 13.04 2.05
C ASN A 281 -59.59 12.74 2.71
N LEU A 282 -59.09 13.66 3.53
CA LEU A 282 -57.81 13.55 4.18
C LEU A 282 -57.67 12.32 5.08
N LYS A 283 -58.76 11.91 5.75
CA LYS A 283 -58.79 10.72 6.62
C LYS A 283 -58.57 9.42 5.83
N ALA A 284 -59.09 9.36 4.61
CA ALA A 284 -58.92 8.19 3.75
C ALA A 284 -57.50 8.06 3.18
N VAL A 285 -56.74 9.18 3.07
CA VAL A 285 -55.37 9.21 2.57
C VAL A 285 -54.36 8.71 3.60
N ILE A 286 -54.68 8.77 4.91
CA ILE A 286 -53.76 8.35 5.97
C ILE A 286 -53.38 6.87 5.84
N VAL A 287 -54.30 5.99 5.49
CA VAL A 287 -54.08 4.55 5.39
C VAL A 287 -53.00 4.22 4.33
N PRO A 288 -53.14 4.63 3.05
CA PRO A 288 -52.11 4.41 2.06
C PRO A 288 -50.81 5.20 2.35
N ALA A 289 -50.89 6.40 2.95
CA ALA A 289 -49.72 7.19 3.31
C ALA A 289 -48.86 6.52 4.39
N VAL A 290 -49.44 5.71 5.26
CA VAL A 290 -48.68 4.93 6.25
C VAL A 290 -48.27 3.57 5.67
N ALA A 291 -49.09 2.95 4.84
CA ALA A 291 -48.79 1.65 4.25
C ALA A 291 -47.58 1.67 3.31
N LEU A 292 -47.41 2.75 2.53
CA LEU A 292 -46.31 2.88 1.58
C LEU A 292 -44.90 2.84 2.25
N PRO A 293 -44.60 3.65 3.27
CA PRO A 293 -43.31 3.57 3.96
C PRO A 293 -43.09 2.22 4.66
N VAL A 294 -44.10 1.65 5.28
CA VAL A 294 -44.02 0.35 5.95
C VAL A 294 -43.72 -0.77 4.95
N SER A 295 -44.36 -0.78 3.79
CA SER A 295 -44.11 -1.73 2.72
C SER A 295 -42.70 -1.58 2.16
N LEU A 296 -42.22 -0.34 1.99
CA LEU A 296 -40.92 -0.04 1.49
C LEU A 296 -39.81 -0.52 2.47
N ILE A 297 -39.99 -0.24 3.77
CA ILE A 297 -39.04 -0.75 4.80
C ILE A 297 -39.11 -2.27 4.85
N GLY A 298 -40.29 -2.87 4.76
CA GLY A 298 -40.47 -4.32 4.76
C GLY A 298 -39.76 -5.00 3.58
N SER A 299 -39.70 -4.37 2.41
CA SER A 299 -38.98 -4.91 1.25
C SER A 299 -37.47 -4.92 1.37
N PHE A 300 -36.92 -4.14 2.31
CA PHE A 300 -35.47 -4.14 2.59
C PHE A 300 -35.07 -5.13 3.71
N LEU A 301 -36.02 -5.73 4.40
CA LEU A 301 -35.79 -6.68 5.50
C LEU A 301 -35.89 -8.15 5.06
N GLY A 302 -36.34 -8.41 3.84
CA GLY A 302 -36.43 -9.74 3.22
C GLY A 302 -35.33 -9.93 2.17
#